data_9e828a9fe75ff98d0ec7a4efe8be952b
#
_entry.id   9e828a9fe75ff98d0ec7a4efe8be952b
#
_cell.length_a   1.000
_cell.length_b   1.000
_cell.length_c   1.000
_cell.angle_alpha   90.00
_cell.angle_beta   90.00
_cell.angle_gamma   90.00
#
_symmetry.space_group_name_H-M   'P 1'
#
loop_
_entity.id
_entity.type
_entity.pdbx_description
1 polymer ?
#
loop_
_entity_poly.entity_id
_entity_poly.type
_entity_poly.pdbx_seq_one_letter_code
_entity_poly.pdbx_strand_id
1 'polypeptide(L)'
;KELDVVLKDPCPKCNGTGAKPGTSPETCPKCGGKGQVVYTQQSFFGTVQNVQTCPDCQGTGKIIKEKCPDCGGTGYVASKKKISVSIPAGIDNGQSVRIREKGEPGVNGGPRGDLLVTVMISADPEFKRDGYNIMSDVVISYPTAVLGGEVKVKTVDGEVVYEVKPGTTSGTVVRLRGK
;
A
#
# COMPACT_ATOMS: atom_id res chain seq x y z
N LYS A 1 -7.82 -4.27 -10.85
CA LYS A 1 -8.79 -4.30 -9.73
C LYS A 1 -9.11 -2.89 -9.28
N GLU A 2 -10.35 -2.65 -8.86
CA GLU A 2 -10.77 -1.40 -8.23
C GLU A 2 -10.73 -1.56 -6.72
N LEU A 3 -10.19 -0.55 -6.05
CA LEU A 3 -10.10 -0.48 -4.60
C LEU A 3 -10.80 0.77 -4.09
N ASP A 4 -11.63 0.61 -3.08
CA ASP A 4 -12.21 1.73 -2.35
C ASP A 4 -11.25 2.13 -1.23
N VAL A 5 -10.68 3.33 -1.34
CA VAL A 5 -9.70 3.86 -0.39
C VAL A 5 -10.22 5.15 0.22
N VAL A 6 -10.08 5.28 1.53
CA VAL A 6 -10.38 6.52 2.23
C VAL A 6 -9.10 7.35 2.29
N LEU A 7 -9.09 8.48 1.62
CA LEU A 7 -7.96 9.40 1.56
C LEU A 7 -8.37 10.77 2.11
N LYS A 8 -7.40 11.50 2.63
CA LYS A 8 -7.60 12.89 2.98
C LYS A 8 -7.54 13.75 1.72
N ASP A 9 -8.54 14.60 1.55
CA ASP A 9 -8.57 15.62 0.50
C ASP A 9 -8.65 17.02 1.13
N PRO A 10 -8.14 18.04 0.44
CA PRO A 10 -8.32 19.42 0.91
C PRO A 10 -9.80 19.71 1.13
N CYS A 11 -10.11 20.30 2.27
CA CYS A 11 -11.48 20.66 2.61
C CYS A 11 -12.02 21.68 1.58
N PRO A 12 -13.14 21.41 0.91
CA PRO A 12 -13.67 22.29 -0.13
C PRO A 12 -14.11 23.67 0.39
N LYS A 13 -14.48 23.75 1.68
CA LYS A 13 -14.91 25.03 2.27
C LYS A 13 -13.76 25.99 2.57
N CYS A 14 -12.63 25.46 3.02
CA CYS A 14 -11.47 26.28 3.37
C CYS A 14 -10.30 26.13 2.39
N ASN A 15 -10.46 25.34 1.33
CA ASN A 15 -9.40 25.06 0.33
C ASN A 15 -8.07 24.63 0.97
N GLY A 16 -8.14 23.80 2.00
CA GLY A 16 -6.96 23.27 2.68
C GLY A 16 -6.33 24.18 3.74
N THR A 17 -6.84 25.38 3.95
CA THR A 17 -6.27 26.34 4.94
C THR A 17 -6.58 25.98 6.38
N GLY A 18 -7.65 25.24 6.63
CA GLY A 18 -8.16 24.94 7.97
C GLY A 18 -8.87 26.12 8.66
N ALA A 19 -8.79 27.33 8.10
CA ALA A 19 -9.46 28.51 8.63
C ALA A 19 -10.91 28.59 8.13
N LYS A 20 -11.77 29.24 8.91
CA LYS A 20 -13.16 29.51 8.52
C LYS A 20 -13.20 30.34 7.23
N PRO A 21 -14.13 30.06 6.30
CA PRO A 21 -14.30 30.88 5.10
C PRO A 21 -14.42 32.35 5.43
N GLY A 22 -13.61 33.18 4.74
CA GLY A 22 -13.52 34.62 5.02
C GLY A 22 -12.44 35.04 6.02
N THR A 23 -11.79 34.07 6.66
CA THR A 23 -10.63 34.31 7.55
C THR A 23 -9.39 33.61 6.98
N SER A 24 -8.22 34.14 7.29
CA SER A 24 -6.93 33.56 6.88
C SER A 24 -6.10 33.13 8.11
N PRO A 25 -5.27 32.09 7.98
CA PRO A 25 -4.32 31.74 9.01
C PRO A 25 -3.32 32.88 9.24
N GLU A 26 -3.09 33.24 10.49
CA GLU A 26 -2.10 34.25 10.87
C GLU A 26 -0.72 33.62 11.07
N THR A 27 0.33 34.40 10.85
CA THR A 27 1.70 33.95 11.13
C THR A 27 1.87 33.73 12.64
N CYS A 28 2.42 32.58 13.02
CA CYS A 28 2.66 32.27 14.42
C CYS A 28 3.66 33.29 15.04
N PRO A 29 3.28 34.06 16.06
CA PRO A 29 4.15 35.08 16.65
C PRO A 29 5.37 34.49 17.33
N LYS A 30 5.26 33.27 17.88
CA LYS A 30 6.33 32.62 18.64
C LYS A 30 7.49 32.14 17.77
N CYS A 31 7.22 31.63 16.59
CA CYS A 31 8.25 31.17 15.66
C CYS A 31 8.44 32.07 14.43
N GLY A 32 7.68 33.16 14.32
CA GLY A 32 7.73 34.06 13.16
C GLY A 32 7.45 33.38 11.83
N GLY A 33 6.60 32.35 11.82
CA GLY A 33 6.26 31.56 10.62
C GLY A 33 7.19 30.38 10.32
N LYS A 34 8.28 30.22 11.05
CA LYS A 34 9.30 29.17 10.80
C LYS A 34 8.84 27.74 11.20
N GLY A 35 7.80 27.63 12.01
CA GLY A 35 7.33 26.32 12.53
C GLY A 35 8.24 25.69 13.60
N GLN A 36 9.41 26.26 13.82
CA GLN A 36 10.42 25.76 14.76
C GLN A 36 10.91 26.89 15.65
N VAL A 37 11.27 26.55 16.87
CA VAL A 37 11.91 27.45 17.83
C VAL A 37 13.29 26.91 18.20
N VAL A 38 14.27 27.80 18.28
CA VAL A 38 15.62 27.44 18.62
C VAL A 38 15.86 27.83 20.10
N TYR A 39 16.13 26.84 20.91
CA TYR A 39 16.56 27.05 22.32
C TYR A 39 18.08 26.97 22.39
N THR A 40 18.68 28.05 22.82
CA THR A 40 20.13 28.10 23.04
C THR A 40 20.40 27.84 24.51
N GLN A 41 21.05 26.74 24.82
CA GLN A 41 21.51 26.42 26.17
C GLN A 41 23.03 26.61 26.25
N GLN A 42 23.49 27.39 27.24
CA GLN A 42 24.90 27.43 27.58
C GLN A 42 25.25 26.22 28.45
N SER A 43 26.16 25.39 27.95
CA SER A 43 26.73 24.26 28.65
C SER A 43 28.19 24.60 29.00
N PHE A 44 28.75 23.89 29.96
CA PHE A 44 30.18 24.04 30.41
C PHE A 44 31.18 23.81 29.26
N PHE A 45 30.73 23.13 28.17
CA PHE A 45 31.52 22.84 26.97
C PHE A 45 31.17 23.70 25.76
N GLY A 46 30.37 24.75 25.93
CA GLY A 46 29.97 25.64 24.84
C GLY A 46 28.46 25.83 24.70
N THR A 47 28.06 26.57 23.69
CA THR A 47 26.66 26.88 23.40
C THR A 47 26.06 25.78 22.53
N VAL A 48 25.03 25.10 23.03
CA VAL A 48 24.28 24.10 22.28
C VAL A 48 22.97 24.71 21.84
N GLN A 49 22.70 24.66 20.51
CA GLN A 49 21.42 25.05 19.91
C GLN A 49 20.55 23.82 19.72
N ASN A 50 19.40 23.81 20.37
CA ASN A 50 18.41 22.76 20.23
C ASN A 50 17.21 23.31 19.44
N VAL A 51 16.91 22.71 18.26
CA VAL A 51 15.79 23.08 17.41
C VAL A 51 14.62 22.19 17.78
N GLN A 52 13.51 22.79 18.20
CA GLN A 52 12.29 22.06 18.55
C GLN A 52 11.11 22.58 17.71
N THR A 53 10.16 21.69 17.46
CA THR A 53 8.90 22.08 16.83
C THR A 53 8.19 23.13 17.69
N CYS A 54 7.72 24.19 17.08
CA CYS A 54 7.00 25.24 17.81
C CYS A 54 5.72 24.65 18.44
N PRO A 55 5.56 24.73 19.76
CA PRO A 55 4.41 24.14 20.46
C PRO A 55 3.08 24.82 20.10
N ASP A 56 3.09 26.11 19.76
CA ASP A 56 1.89 26.87 19.52
C ASP A 56 1.28 26.57 18.14
N CYS A 57 2.12 26.41 17.12
CA CYS A 57 1.67 26.10 15.76
C CYS A 57 1.94 24.65 15.33
N GLN A 58 2.56 23.84 16.18
CA GLN A 58 2.87 22.43 15.91
C GLN A 58 3.58 22.20 14.56
N GLY A 59 4.50 23.09 14.21
CA GLY A 59 5.29 22.99 12.99
C GLY A 59 4.70 23.68 11.76
N THR A 60 3.44 24.10 11.78
CA THR A 60 2.80 24.72 10.61
C THR A 60 3.25 26.17 10.34
N GLY A 61 3.85 26.83 11.31
CA GLY A 61 4.21 28.24 11.21
C GLY A 61 3.04 29.22 11.24
N LYS A 62 1.79 28.71 11.30
CA LYS A 62 0.57 29.49 11.24
C LYS A 62 -0.36 29.13 12.39
N ILE A 63 -1.15 30.11 12.84
CA ILE A 63 -2.18 29.93 13.87
C ILE A 63 -3.54 30.25 13.26
N ILE A 64 -4.51 29.39 13.53
CA ILE A 64 -5.89 29.54 13.08
C ILE A 64 -6.73 29.98 14.30
N LYS A 65 -7.20 31.21 14.31
CA LYS A 65 -8.09 31.73 15.37
C LYS A 65 -9.50 31.15 15.26
N GLU A 66 -10.05 31.18 14.05
CA GLU A 66 -11.36 30.61 13.78
C GLU A 66 -11.21 29.36 12.89
N LYS A 67 -11.50 28.21 13.47
CA LYS A 67 -11.38 26.91 12.77
C LYS A 67 -12.53 26.73 11.80
N CYS A 68 -12.25 26.14 10.65
CA CYS A 68 -13.27 25.70 9.71
C CYS A 68 -14.15 24.63 10.37
N PRO A 69 -15.49 24.79 10.36
CA PRO A 69 -16.41 23.86 11.04
C PRO A 69 -16.40 22.46 10.40
N ASP A 70 -16.13 22.35 9.11
CA ASP A 70 -16.17 21.06 8.38
C ASP A 70 -14.95 20.20 8.63
N CYS A 71 -13.77 20.78 8.70
CA CYS A 71 -12.53 20.04 8.92
C CYS A 71 -11.95 20.20 10.33
N GLY A 72 -12.59 20.99 11.21
CA GLY A 72 -12.11 21.20 12.58
C GLY A 72 -10.75 21.89 12.69
N GLY A 73 -10.31 22.61 11.63
CA GLY A 73 -9.01 23.29 11.57
C GLY A 73 -7.89 22.48 10.93
N THR A 74 -8.14 21.22 10.54
CA THR A 74 -7.12 20.35 9.92
C THR A 74 -6.82 20.74 8.46
N GLY A 75 -7.76 21.41 7.78
CA GLY A 75 -7.67 21.71 6.36
C GLY A 75 -8.02 20.54 5.44
N TYR A 76 -8.24 19.34 5.98
CA TYR A 76 -8.50 18.13 5.21
C TYR A 76 -9.78 17.42 5.68
N VAL A 77 -10.44 16.75 4.76
CA VAL A 77 -11.61 15.90 5.00
C VAL A 77 -11.36 14.51 4.42
N ALA A 78 -11.88 13.48 5.09
CA ALA A 78 -11.82 12.14 4.58
C ALA A 78 -12.79 11.96 3.40
N SER A 79 -12.30 11.52 2.26
CA SER A 79 -13.11 11.20 1.08
C SER A 79 -12.87 9.77 0.62
N LYS A 80 -13.94 9.07 0.25
CA LYS A 80 -13.85 7.74 -0.36
C LYS A 80 -13.57 7.91 -1.84
N LYS A 81 -12.51 7.27 -2.32
CA LYS A 81 -12.13 7.26 -3.75
C LYS A 81 -11.97 5.86 -4.27
N LYS A 82 -12.47 5.64 -5.47
CA LYS A 82 -12.19 4.41 -6.22
C LYS A 82 -10.91 4.58 -7.01
N ILE A 83 -9.95 3.72 -6.74
CA ILE A 83 -8.66 3.74 -7.43
C ILE A 83 -8.52 2.43 -8.19
N SER A 84 -8.30 2.51 -9.49
CA SER A 84 -7.98 1.36 -10.32
C SER A 84 -6.51 1.03 -10.18
N VAL A 85 -6.22 -0.22 -9.81
CA VAL A 85 -4.87 -0.74 -9.63
C VAL A 85 -4.63 -1.83 -10.65
N SER A 86 -3.60 -1.66 -11.48
CA SER A 86 -3.11 -2.70 -12.37
C SER A 86 -2.13 -3.59 -11.60
N ILE A 87 -2.50 -4.85 -11.41
CA ILE A 87 -1.64 -5.84 -10.75
C ILE A 87 -0.96 -6.64 -11.87
N PRO A 88 0.38 -6.63 -11.97
CA PRO A 88 1.09 -7.42 -12.97
C PRO A 88 0.91 -8.92 -12.71
N ALA A 89 0.89 -9.71 -13.78
CA ALA A 89 0.89 -11.15 -13.68
C ALA A 89 2.20 -11.64 -13.03
N GLY A 90 2.11 -12.70 -12.24
CA GLY A 90 3.28 -13.28 -11.58
C GLY A 90 3.72 -12.55 -10.30
N ILE A 91 2.98 -11.57 -9.81
CA ILE A 91 3.32 -10.87 -8.56
C ILE A 91 3.41 -11.86 -7.38
N ASP A 92 4.35 -11.63 -6.47
CA ASP A 92 4.51 -12.44 -5.26
C ASP A 92 3.68 -11.91 -4.09
N ASN A 93 3.38 -12.82 -3.15
CA ASN A 93 2.70 -12.46 -1.92
C ASN A 93 3.54 -11.44 -1.12
N GLY A 94 2.90 -10.39 -0.64
CA GLY A 94 3.56 -9.33 0.12
C GLY A 94 4.25 -8.26 -0.74
N GLN A 95 4.27 -8.39 -2.06
CA GLN A 95 4.78 -7.33 -2.93
C GLN A 95 3.85 -6.12 -2.95
N SER A 96 4.46 -4.92 -3.04
CA SER A 96 3.72 -3.66 -3.06
C SER A 96 3.79 -3.00 -4.44
N VAL A 97 2.63 -2.62 -4.94
CA VAL A 97 2.47 -1.82 -6.16
C VAL A 97 2.37 -0.36 -5.76
N ARG A 98 3.26 0.48 -6.30
CA ARG A 98 3.27 1.92 -6.05
C ARG A 98 2.46 2.67 -7.10
N ILE A 99 1.49 3.45 -6.64
CA ILE A 99 0.68 4.32 -7.49
C ILE A 99 1.05 5.76 -7.18
N ARG A 100 1.66 6.43 -8.13
CA ARG A 100 2.19 7.79 -7.96
C ARG A 100 1.05 8.80 -7.77
N GLU A 101 1.27 9.78 -6.89
CA GLU A 101 0.37 10.92 -6.64
C GLU A 101 -1.07 10.55 -6.20
N LYS A 102 -1.29 9.30 -5.79
CA LYS A 102 -2.60 8.81 -5.30
C LYS A 102 -2.66 8.66 -3.78
N GLY A 103 -1.60 9.05 -3.08
CA GLY A 103 -1.55 9.05 -1.62
C GLY A 103 -2.21 10.26 -0.98
N GLU A 104 -1.89 10.51 0.28
CA GLU A 104 -2.35 11.68 1.03
C GLU A 104 -1.73 12.99 0.50
N PRO A 105 -2.40 14.13 0.66
CA PRO A 105 -1.85 15.42 0.29
C PRO A 105 -0.60 15.74 1.12
N GLY A 106 0.37 16.40 0.50
CA GLY A 106 1.58 16.83 1.19
C GLY A 106 1.30 17.91 2.24
N VAL A 107 2.17 17.99 3.24
CA VAL A 107 2.08 19.01 4.28
C VAL A 107 2.33 20.39 3.68
N ASN A 108 1.61 21.40 4.17
CA ASN A 108 1.74 22.82 3.72
C ASN A 108 1.54 23.04 2.22
N GLY A 109 0.65 22.28 1.58
CA GLY A 109 0.36 22.42 0.16
C GLY A 109 1.39 21.79 -0.77
N GLY A 110 2.23 20.88 -0.25
CA GLY A 110 3.15 20.09 -1.04
C GLY A 110 2.43 19.10 -1.98
N PRO A 111 3.15 18.48 -2.91
CA PRO A 111 2.58 17.48 -3.81
C PRO A 111 2.02 16.29 -3.03
N ARG A 112 1.09 15.58 -3.64
CA ARG A 112 0.56 14.35 -3.05
C ARG A 112 1.63 13.27 -2.97
N GLY A 113 1.58 12.48 -1.91
CA GLY A 113 2.41 11.28 -1.78
C GLY A 113 1.95 10.15 -2.70
N ASP A 114 2.68 9.07 -2.69
CA ASP A 114 2.34 7.85 -3.42
C ASP A 114 1.48 6.93 -2.57
N LEU A 115 0.60 6.16 -3.20
CA LEU A 115 -0.15 5.11 -2.57
C LEU A 115 0.58 3.77 -2.79
N LEU A 116 0.89 3.09 -1.70
CA LEU A 116 1.45 1.75 -1.72
C LEU A 116 0.34 0.73 -1.46
N VAL A 117 0.13 -0.16 -2.40
CA VAL A 117 -0.85 -1.24 -2.30
C VAL A 117 -0.11 -2.56 -2.16
N THR A 118 -0.15 -3.15 -0.98
CA THR A 118 0.44 -4.47 -0.75
C THR A 118 -0.52 -5.56 -1.18
N VAL A 119 -0.03 -6.46 -2.03
CA VAL A 119 -0.82 -7.57 -2.57
C VAL A 119 -0.67 -8.78 -1.65
N MET A 120 -1.79 -9.25 -1.13
CA MET A 120 -1.86 -10.52 -0.40
C MET A 120 -2.56 -11.56 -1.27
N ILE A 121 -1.88 -12.68 -1.51
CA ILE A 121 -2.39 -13.76 -2.34
C ILE A 121 -2.97 -14.83 -1.42
N SER A 122 -4.24 -15.18 -1.66
CA SER A 122 -4.87 -16.30 -0.95
C SER A 122 -4.27 -17.62 -1.42
N ALA A 123 -4.09 -18.57 -0.52
CA ALA A 123 -3.68 -19.91 -0.86
C ALA A 123 -4.77 -20.58 -1.70
N ASP A 124 -4.35 -21.27 -2.76
CA ASP A 124 -5.23 -22.13 -3.55
C ASP A 124 -5.20 -23.56 -2.98
N PRO A 125 -6.33 -24.28 -2.92
CA PRO A 125 -6.37 -25.65 -2.39
C PRO A 125 -5.70 -26.67 -3.30
N GLU A 126 -5.69 -26.47 -4.62
CA GLU A 126 -5.16 -27.41 -5.60
C GLU A 126 -3.74 -27.04 -6.06
N PHE A 127 -3.43 -25.74 -6.12
CA PHE A 127 -2.17 -25.23 -6.66
C PHE A 127 -1.27 -24.61 -5.60
N LYS A 128 -0.01 -25.04 -5.59
CA LYS A 128 1.04 -24.43 -4.78
C LYS A 128 2.07 -23.80 -5.69
N ARG A 129 2.43 -22.57 -5.42
CA ARG A 129 3.47 -21.85 -6.17
C ARG A 129 4.83 -21.98 -5.50
N ASP A 130 5.83 -22.36 -6.25
CA ASP A 130 7.24 -22.35 -5.87
C ASP A 130 8.04 -21.56 -6.91
N GLY A 131 8.31 -20.31 -6.58
CA GLY A 131 8.94 -19.36 -7.51
C GLY A 131 8.13 -19.17 -8.78
N TYR A 132 8.64 -19.66 -9.91
CA TYR A 132 7.97 -19.61 -11.22
C TYR A 132 7.25 -20.92 -11.58
N ASN A 133 7.30 -21.92 -10.71
CA ASN A 133 6.64 -23.20 -10.95
C ASN A 133 5.34 -23.27 -10.18
N ILE A 134 4.35 -23.94 -10.77
CA ILE A 134 3.10 -24.32 -10.10
C ILE A 134 3.15 -25.83 -9.86
N MET A 135 2.89 -26.23 -8.65
CA MET A 135 2.81 -27.64 -8.24
C MET A 135 1.37 -28.00 -7.89
N SER A 136 0.92 -29.14 -8.34
CA SER A 136 -0.35 -29.75 -7.98
C SER A 136 -0.18 -31.24 -7.76
N ASP A 137 -0.96 -31.80 -6.85
CA ASP A 137 -0.96 -33.22 -6.54
C ASP A 137 -2.12 -33.89 -7.29
N VAL A 138 -1.82 -34.93 -8.05
CA VAL A 138 -2.81 -35.71 -8.81
C VAL A 138 -2.89 -37.12 -8.26
N VAL A 139 -4.09 -37.54 -7.86
CA VAL A 139 -4.34 -38.88 -7.37
C VAL A 139 -4.75 -39.75 -8.55
N ILE A 140 -4.02 -40.85 -8.76
CA ILE A 140 -4.29 -41.85 -9.78
C ILE A 140 -4.63 -43.20 -9.14
N SER A 141 -5.37 -44.06 -9.86
CA SER A 141 -5.70 -45.40 -9.40
C SER A 141 -4.46 -46.31 -9.45
N TYR A 142 -4.43 -47.31 -8.58
CA TYR A 142 -3.34 -48.33 -8.58
C TYR A 142 -3.17 -49.03 -9.92
N PRO A 143 -4.26 -49.49 -10.59
CA PRO A 143 -4.14 -50.07 -11.93
C PRO A 143 -3.49 -49.14 -12.94
N THR A 144 -3.85 -47.85 -12.94
CA THR A 144 -3.26 -46.85 -13.82
C THR A 144 -1.78 -46.63 -13.53
N ALA A 145 -1.36 -46.70 -12.27
CA ALA A 145 0.05 -46.58 -11.90
C ALA A 145 0.89 -47.79 -12.39
N VAL A 146 0.31 -49.00 -12.34
CA VAL A 146 1.02 -50.25 -12.73
C VAL A 146 1.03 -50.43 -14.24
N LEU A 147 -0.12 -50.30 -14.89
CA LEU A 147 -0.31 -50.60 -16.31
C LEU A 147 -0.03 -49.38 -17.23
N GLY A 148 -0.01 -48.21 -16.67
CA GLY A 148 -0.01 -46.98 -17.43
C GLY A 148 -1.42 -46.55 -17.85
N GLY A 149 -1.52 -45.40 -18.44
CA GLY A 149 -2.79 -44.87 -18.98
C GLY A 149 -2.84 -43.36 -19.00
N GLU A 150 -3.90 -42.84 -19.54
CA GLU A 150 -4.12 -41.42 -19.65
C GLU A 150 -4.81 -40.86 -18.39
N VAL A 151 -4.33 -39.74 -17.88
CA VAL A 151 -4.91 -39.03 -16.75
C VAL A 151 -5.08 -37.56 -17.11
N LYS A 152 -6.24 -37.01 -16.79
CA LYS A 152 -6.50 -35.56 -16.92
C LYS A 152 -5.90 -34.84 -15.72
N VAL A 153 -5.03 -33.92 -16.00
CA VAL A 153 -4.35 -33.06 -15.02
C VAL A 153 -4.87 -31.64 -15.19
N LYS A 154 -5.35 -31.06 -14.10
CA LYS A 154 -5.72 -29.66 -14.09
C LYS A 154 -4.46 -28.79 -14.08
N THR A 155 -4.44 -27.78 -14.91
CA THR A 155 -3.41 -26.75 -14.96
C THR A 155 -4.04 -25.35 -14.83
N VAL A 156 -3.23 -24.33 -14.67
CA VAL A 156 -3.72 -22.93 -14.58
C VAL A 156 -4.45 -22.51 -15.86
N ASP A 157 -4.03 -23.05 -17.02
CA ASP A 157 -4.61 -22.71 -18.34
C ASP A 157 -5.73 -23.66 -18.77
N GLY A 158 -6.07 -24.67 -17.96
CA GLY A 158 -7.11 -25.65 -18.26
C GLY A 158 -6.67 -27.10 -17.99
N GLU A 159 -7.40 -28.08 -18.53
CA GLU A 159 -7.08 -29.49 -18.37
C GLU A 159 -6.13 -29.98 -19.47
N VAL A 160 -5.16 -30.77 -19.09
CA VAL A 160 -4.21 -31.42 -19.99
C VAL A 160 -4.23 -32.93 -19.75
N VAL A 161 -4.21 -33.71 -20.82
CA VAL A 161 -4.06 -35.16 -20.72
C VAL A 161 -2.59 -35.49 -20.61
N TYR A 162 -2.24 -36.24 -19.56
CA TYR A 162 -0.88 -36.77 -19.35
C TYR A 162 -0.89 -38.29 -19.41
N GLU A 163 0.04 -38.86 -20.17
CA GLU A 163 0.23 -40.30 -20.27
C GLU A 163 1.14 -40.79 -19.14
N VAL A 164 0.56 -41.54 -18.20
CA VAL A 164 1.29 -42.18 -17.09
C VAL A 164 2.01 -43.40 -17.60
N LYS A 165 3.31 -43.50 -17.34
CA LYS A 165 4.10 -44.66 -17.73
C LYS A 165 3.80 -45.85 -16.82
N PRO A 166 3.84 -47.10 -17.35
CA PRO A 166 3.72 -48.29 -16.51
C PRO A 166 4.80 -48.35 -15.43
N GLY A 167 4.41 -48.74 -14.22
CA GLY A 167 5.32 -48.85 -13.08
C GLY A 167 5.63 -47.49 -12.40
N THR A 168 4.80 -46.47 -12.62
CA THR A 168 4.95 -45.19 -11.92
C THR A 168 4.70 -45.34 -10.43
N THR A 169 5.66 -44.90 -9.61
CA THR A 169 5.60 -44.96 -8.14
C THR A 169 4.92 -43.73 -7.56
N SER A 170 4.34 -43.86 -6.36
CA SER A 170 3.79 -42.75 -5.60
C SER A 170 4.86 -41.71 -5.32
N GLY A 171 4.51 -40.44 -5.44
CA GLY A 171 5.45 -39.30 -5.26
C GLY A 171 6.33 -39.03 -6.47
N THR A 172 6.10 -39.67 -7.61
CA THR A 172 6.80 -39.33 -8.86
C THR A 172 6.43 -37.94 -9.30
N VAL A 173 7.42 -37.07 -9.49
CA VAL A 173 7.23 -35.69 -9.96
C VAL A 173 7.40 -35.63 -11.48
N VAL A 174 6.41 -35.06 -12.13
CA VAL A 174 6.40 -34.87 -13.59
C VAL A 174 6.33 -33.40 -13.90
N ARG A 175 7.15 -32.94 -14.84
CA ARG A 175 7.17 -31.54 -15.26
C ARG A 175 6.46 -31.37 -16.60
N LEU A 176 5.34 -30.67 -16.57
CA LEU A 176 4.65 -30.19 -17.77
C LEU A 176 5.20 -28.82 -18.16
N ARG A 177 5.89 -28.71 -19.28
CA ARG A 177 6.52 -27.47 -19.72
C ARG A 177 5.50 -26.57 -20.43
N GLY A 178 5.47 -25.28 -20.06
CA GLY A 178 4.61 -24.30 -20.73
C GLY A 178 3.11 -24.43 -20.40
N LYS A 179 2.79 -25.05 -19.26
CA LYS A 179 1.42 -25.24 -18.78
C LYS A 179 1.25 -24.72 -17.38
#